data_93cc4f6e37ecc34a33feb270ce93cc15
#
_entry.id   93cc4f6e37ecc34a33feb270ce93cc15
#
_cell.length_a   1.000
_cell.length_b   1.000
_cell.length_c   1.000
_cell.angle_alpha   90.00
_cell.angle_beta   90.00
_cell.angle_gamma   90.00
#
_symmetry.space_group_name_H-M   'P 1'
#
loop_
_entity.id
_entity.type
_entity.pdbx_description
1 polymer ?
#
loop_
_entity_poly.entity_id
_entity_poly.type
_entity_poly.pdbx_seq_one_letter_code
_entity_poly.pdbx_strand_id
1 'polypeptide(L)'
;MSKNPQEWLKQADYDIKTAEIMFEFENKRYFYAVFMCHLSIEKALKGIYLDRLKEIPPKTHNLVYLVEKIKLLLPENLYDSVFALNRVSVPTRYPDDIQRMLKDYNEERTKKVIESGKEVLQWLKKQL
;
A
#
# COMPACT_ATOMS: atom_id res chain seq x y z
N MET A 1 17.11 -14.83 -5.27
CA MET A 1 16.90 -14.17 -6.57
C MET A 1 15.94 -12.99 -6.42
N SER A 2 16.22 -11.92 -7.11
CA SER A 2 15.34 -10.76 -7.08
C SER A 2 14.10 -11.02 -7.93
N LYS A 3 12.96 -10.46 -7.49
CA LYS A 3 11.72 -10.56 -8.24
C LYS A 3 11.77 -9.67 -9.47
N ASN A 4 11.07 -10.06 -10.52
CA ASN A 4 10.86 -9.16 -11.65
C ASN A 4 9.66 -8.25 -11.38
N PRO A 5 9.45 -7.19 -12.18
CA PRO A 5 8.34 -6.25 -11.93
C PRO A 5 6.97 -6.93 -11.87
N GLN A 6 6.73 -7.92 -12.72
CA GLN A 6 5.45 -8.61 -12.76
C GLN A 6 5.19 -9.42 -11.50
N GLU A 7 6.23 -10.00 -10.92
CA GLU A 7 6.11 -10.73 -9.65
C GLU A 7 5.74 -9.79 -8.51
N TRP A 8 6.33 -8.59 -8.50
CA TRP A 8 5.95 -7.55 -7.54
C TRP A 8 4.47 -7.19 -7.67
N LEU A 9 3.98 -7.03 -8.91
CA LEU A 9 2.56 -6.72 -9.14
C LEU A 9 1.64 -7.85 -8.71
N LYS A 10 2.03 -9.11 -8.95
CA LYS A 10 1.24 -10.25 -8.48
C LYS A 10 1.09 -10.22 -6.96
N GLN A 11 2.15 -9.90 -6.24
CA GLN A 11 2.08 -9.79 -4.80
C GLN A 11 1.22 -8.62 -4.36
N ALA A 12 1.29 -7.49 -5.08
CA ALA A 12 0.43 -6.36 -4.81
C ALA A 12 -1.05 -6.73 -4.95
N ASP A 13 -1.40 -7.45 -6.01
CA ASP A 13 -2.77 -7.96 -6.23
C ASP A 13 -3.20 -8.90 -5.11
N TYR A 14 -2.31 -9.78 -4.70
CA TYR A 14 -2.61 -10.71 -3.62
C TYR A 14 -2.90 -9.95 -2.32
N ASP A 15 -2.09 -8.95 -2.03
CA ASP A 15 -2.23 -8.19 -0.79
C ASP A 15 -3.51 -7.36 -0.75
N ILE A 16 -3.91 -6.76 -1.87
CA ILE A 16 -5.15 -5.97 -1.89
C ILE A 16 -6.37 -6.88 -1.73
N LYS A 17 -6.33 -8.07 -2.28
CA LYS A 17 -7.40 -9.05 -2.08
C LYS A 17 -7.46 -9.51 -0.63
N THR A 18 -6.31 -9.68 0.01
CA THR A 18 -6.24 -10.02 1.42
C THR A 18 -6.87 -8.90 2.26
N ALA A 19 -6.62 -7.64 1.90
CA ALA A 19 -7.25 -6.50 2.58
C ALA A 19 -8.77 -6.58 2.49
N GLU A 20 -9.30 -6.88 1.31
CA GLU A 20 -10.75 -7.02 1.12
C GLU A 20 -11.33 -8.16 1.96
N ILE A 21 -10.64 -9.30 2.00
CA ILE A 21 -11.08 -10.45 2.80
C ILE A 21 -11.09 -10.11 4.28
N MET A 22 -10.03 -9.48 4.76
CA MET A 22 -9.94 -9.08 6.17
C MET A 22 -11.05 -8.10 6.56
N PHE A 23 -11.42 -7.22 5.62
CA PHE A 23 -12.48 -6.26 5.85
C PHE A 23 -13.84 -6.96 6.01
N GLU A 24 -14.09 -8.01 5.24
CA GLU A 24 -15.39 -8.70 5.21
C GLU A 24 -15.60 -9.71 6.32
N PHE A 25 -14.54 -10.15 7.00
CA PHE A 25 -14.67 -11.15 8.05
C PHE A 25 -15.41 -10.60 9.28
N GLU A 26 -16.06 -11.50 10.01
CA GLU A 26 -16.79 -11.18 11.23
C GLU A 26 -16.00 -10.38 12.24
N ASN A 27 -14.72 -10.72 12.41
CA ASN A 27 -13.85 -10.04 13.37
C ASN A 27 -13.41 -8.66 12.89
N LYS A 28 -13.69 -8.34 11.64
CA LYS A 28 -13.46 -7.02 11.03
C LYS A 28 -12.13 -6.41 11.44
N ARG A 29 -11.06 -7.03 10.98
CA ARG A 29 -9.71 -6.62 11.33
C ARG A 29 -9.28 -5.39 10.51
N TYR A 30 -9.91 -4.26 10.80
CA TYR A 30 -9.80 -3.06 9.98
C TYR A 30 -8.37 -2.53 9.86
N PHE A 31 -7.65 -2.48 10.98
CA PHE A 31 -6.28 -1.98 10.92
C PHE A 31 -5.40 -2.86 10.02
N TYR A 32 -5.53 -4.18 10.16
CA TYR A 32 -4.74 -5.08 9.32
C TYR A 32 -5.15 -5.01 7.86
N ALA A 33 -6.42 -4.74 7.57
CA ALA A 33 -6.87 -4.52 6.21
C ALA A 33 -6.19 -3.29 5.62
N VAL A 34 -6.11 -2.20 6.38
CA VAL A 34 -5.42 -0.98 5.96
C VAL A 34 -3.92 -1.26 5.76
N PHE A 35 -3.32 -2.01 6.67
CA PHE A 35 -1.92 -2.39 6.57
C PHE A 35 -1.65 -3.20 5.30
N MET A 36 -2.55 -4.11 4.95
CA MET A 36 -2.41 -4.89 3.71
C MET A 36 -2.54 -4.01 2.47
N CYS A 37 -3.38 -2.96 2.53
CA CYS A 37 -3.43 -1.97 1.45
C CYS A 37 -2.08 -1.26 1.30
N HIS A 38 -1.45 -0.89 2.41
CA HIS A 38 -0.13 -0.28 2.37
C HIS A 38 0.88 -1.21 1.70
N LEU A 39 0.90 -2.48 2.11
CA LEU A 39 1.81 -3.46 1.52
C LEU A 39 1.57 -3.63 0.02
N SER A 40 0.31 -3.63 -0.40
CA SER A 40 -0.03 -3.74 -1.82
C SER A 40 0.60 -2.61 -2.63
N ILE A 41 0.41 -1.38 -2.17
CA ILE A 41 0.95 -0.22 -2.88
C ILE A 41 2.48 -0.21 -2.82
N GLU A 42 3.06 -0.56 -1.68
CA GLU A 42 4.50 -0.67 -1.54
C GLU A 42 5.09 -1.63 -2.58
N LYS A 43 4.49 -2.80 -2.72
CA LYS A 43 4.97 -3.81 -3.66
C LYS A 43 4.81 -3.37 -5.10
N ALA A 44 3.70 -2.72 -5.44
CA ALA A 44 3.51 -2.18 -6.78
C ALA A 44 4.56 -1.11 -7.10
N LEU A 45 4.84 -0.22 -6.16
CA LEU A 45 5.87 0.81 -6.34
C LEU A 45 7.26 0.20 -6.49
N LYS A 46 7.55 -0.85 -5.73
CA LYS A 46 8.84 -1.55 -5.86
C LYS A 46 8.99 -2.24 -7.21
N GLY A 47 7.88 -2.77 -7.74
CA GLY A 47 7.89 -3.32 -9.10
C GLY A 47 8.23 -2.26 -10.14
N ILE A 48 7.62 -1.08 -10.04
CA ILE A 48 7.90 0.04 -10.95
C ILE A 48 9.34 0.52 -10.76
N TYR A 49 9.80 0.59 -9.52
CA TYR A 49 11.18 0.96 -9.20
C TYR A 49 12.16 0.06 -9.94
N LEU A 50 11.98 -1.24 -9.81
CA LEU A 50 12.85 -2.21 -10.49
C LEU A 50 12.78 -2.05 -12.00
N ASP A 51 11.59 -1.85 -12.56
CA ASP A 51 11.40 -1.71 -13.98
C ASP A 51 12.09 -0.46 -14.55
N ARG A 52 11.93 0.67 -13.87
CA ARG A 52 12.45 1.95 -14.37
C ARG A 52 13.91 2.21 -14.04
N LEU A 53 14.34 1.88 -12.84
CA LEU A 53 15.70 2.16 -12.40
C LEU A 53 16.66 1.00 -12.62
N LYS A 54 16.14 -0.19 -12.91
CA LYS A 54 16.95 -1.40 -13.11
C LYS A 54 17.83 -1.72 -11.89
N GLU A 55 17.34 -1.36 -10.71
CA GLU A 55 18.02 -1.59 -9.44
C GLU A 55 17.09 -2.35 -8.50
N ILE A 56 17.66 -3.13 -7.57
CA ILE A 56 16.89 -3.79 -6.54
C ILE A 56 16.25 -2.73 -5.65
N PRO A 57 14.92 -2.78 -5.44
CA PRO A 57 14.26 -1.78 -4.61
C PRO A 57 14.80 -1.78 -3.18
N PRO A 58 14.93 -0.62 -2.54
CA PRO A 58 15.39 -0.56 -1.17
C PRO A 58 14.38 -1.20 -0.21
N LYS A 59 14.88 -1.67 0.93
CA LYS A 59 14.04 -2.28 1.96
C LYS A 59 13.37 -1.20 2.80
N THR A 60 12.59 -0.36 2.15
CA THR A 60 11.87 0.72 2.82
C THR A 60 10.38 0.46 2.75
N HIS A 61 9.64 0.99 3.72
CA HIS A 61 8.18 0.99 3.72
C HIS A 61 7.63 2.38 3.44
N ASN A 62 8.51 3.32 3.10
CA ASN A 62 8.12 4.71 2.85
C ASN A 62 7.65 4.86 1.41
N LEU A 63 6.32 4.95 1.23
CA LEU A 63 5.72 5.03 -0.10
C LEU A 63 6.07 6.33 -0.82
N VAL A 64 6.09 7.44 -0.09
CA VAL A 64 6.41 8.75 -0.65
C VAL A 64 7.84 8.76 -1.18
N TYR A 65 8.77 8.17 -0.43
CA TYR A 65 10.15 8.04 -0.87
C TYR A 65 10.24 7.28 -2.20
N LEU A 66 9.50 6.17 -2.31
CA LEU A 66 9.50 5.37 -3.55
C LEU A 66 8.95 6.17 -4.72
N VAL A 67 7.84 6.89 -4.51
CA VAL A 67 7.24 7.72 -5.55
C VAL A 67 8.23 8.78 -6.05
N GLU A 68 8.89 9.46 -5.12
CA GLU A 68 9.86 10.50 -5.46
C GLU A 68 11.08 9.94 -6.19
N LYS A 69 11.58 8.81 -5.74
CA LYS A 69 12.75 8.18 -6.34
C LYS A 69 12.50 7.74 -7.77
N ILE A 70 11.30 7.21 -8.03
CA ILE A 70 10.89 6.80 -9.38
C ILE A 70 10.50 8.01 -10.24
N LYS A 71 10.29 9.17 -9.63
CA LYS A 71 9.80 10.39 -10.29
C LYS A 71 8.43 10.15 -10.93
N LEU A 72 7.56 9.51 -10.18
CA LEU A 72 6.23 9.15 -10.63
C LEU A 72 5.29 10.34 -10.47
N LEU A 73 4.58 10.70 -11.54
CA LEU A 73 3.66 11.83 -11.53
C LEU A 73 2.23 11.33 -11.34
N LEU A 74 1.87 11.09 -10.09
CA LEU A 74 0.51 10.67 -9.75
C LEU A 74 -0.47 11.84 -9.85
N PRO A 75 -1.71 11.58 -10.29
CA PRO A 75 -2.77 12.56 -10.10
C PRO A 75 -2.88 12.96 -8.63
N GLU A 76 -3.25 14.21 -8.37
CA GLU A 76 -3.24 14.75 -7.01
C GLU A 76 -4.05 13.91 -6.02
N ASN A 77 -5.25 13.49 -6.42
CA ASN A 77 -6.10 12.68 -5.53
C ASN A 77 -5.46 11.33 -5.19
N LEU A 78 -4.76 10.71 -6.15
CA LEU A 78 -4.07 9.45 -5.91
C LEU A 78 -2.81 9.66 -5.05
N TYR A 79 -2.11 10.76 -5.26
CA TYR A 79 -0.97 11.10 -4.42
C TYR A 79 -1.41 11.28 -2.96
N ASP A 80 -2.54 11.95 -2.74
CA ASP A 80 -3.08 12.13 -1.40
C ASP A 80 -3.39 10.80 -0.74
N SER A 81 -3.92 9.84 -1.50
CA SER A 81 -4.19 8.50 -0.99
C SER A 81 -2.91 7.78 -0.60
N VAL A 82 -1.86 7.88 -1.42
CA VAL A 82 -0.56 7.30 -1.11
C VAL A 82 0.03 7.93 0.13
N PHE A 83 -0.05 9.25 0.25
CA PHE A 83 0.46 9.97 1.40
C PHE A 83 -0.24 9.52 2.69
N ALA A 84 -1.56 9.36 2.63
CA ALA A 84 -2.33 8.88 3.78
C ALA A 84 -1.91 7.46 4.18
N LEU A 85 -1.73 6.56 3.21
CA LEU A 85 -1.28 5.20 3.47
C LEU A 85 0.13 5.15 4.03
N ASN A 86 0.98 6.10 3.64
CA ASN A 86 2.37 6.10 4.07
C ASN A 86 2.53 6.14 5.59
N ARG A 87 1.51 6.65 6.29
CA ARG A 87 1.53 6.78 7.75
C ARG A 87 1.29 5.45 8.47
N VAL A 88 0.81 4.44 7.78
CA VAL A 88 0.37 3.18 8.40
C VAL A 88 1.54 2.30 8.84
N SER A 89 2.67 2.37 8.18
CA SER A 89 3.80 1.49 8.46
C SER A 89 4.49 1.74 9.80
N VAL A 90 4.41 2.97 10.31
CA VAL A 90 5.10 3.36 11.54
C VAL A 90 4.46 2.77 12.81
N PRO A 91 3.12 2.80 12.97
CA PRO A 91 2.48 2.38 14.22
C PRO A 91 2.69 0.91 14.59
N THR A 92 3.05 0.06 13.64
CA THR A 92 3.23 -1.37 13.93
C THR A 92 4.40 -1.65 14.87
N ARG A 93 5.26 -0.67 15.11
CA ARG A 93 6.45 -0.84 15.95
C ARG A 93 6.19 -0.58 17.43
N TYR A 94 5.12 0.15 17.77
CA TYR A 94 4.88 0.61 19.14
C TYR A 94 3.44 0.27 19.54
N PRO A 95 3.25 -0.45 20.68
CA PRO A 95 1.91 -0.86 21.10
C PRO A 95 0.91 0.29 21.26
N ASP A 96 1.36 1.44 21.79
CA ASP A 96 0.46 2.57 21.99
C ASP A 96 -0.04 3.12 20.66
N ASP A 97 0.82 3.15 19.65
CA ASP A 97 0.45 3.60 18.32
C ASP A 97 -0.55 2.65 17.66
N ILE A 98 -0.36 1.34 17.87
CA ILE A 98 -1.30 0.32 17.36
C ILE A 98 -2.68 0.54 17.99
N GLN A 99 -2.75 0.77 19.30
CA GLN A 99 -4.02 1.01 20.00
C GLN A 99 -4.75 2.22 19.40
N ARG A 100 -4.00 3.28 19.12
CA ARG A 100 -4.57 4.49 18.50
C ARG A 100 -5.11 4.18 17.11
N MET A 101 -4.35 3.47 16.30
CA MET A 101 -4.76 3.12 14.94
C MET A 101 -5.98 2.21 14.92
N LEU A 102 -6.09 1.29 15.89
CA LEU A 102 -7.25 0.43 16.00
C LEU A 102 -8.54 1.23 16.26
N LYS A 103 -8.42 2.35 16.97
CA LYS A 103 -9.56 3.23 17.22
C LYS A 103 -9.88 4.10 16.01
N ASP A 104 -8.85 4.54 15.28
CA ASP A 104 -9.02 5.46 14.15
C ASP A 104 -9.65 4.81 12.94
N TYR A 105 -9.44 3.50 12.73
CA TYR A 105 -9.92 2.81 11.53
C TYR A 105 -11.19 2.03 11.81
N ASN A 106 -12.34 2.73 11.69
CA ASN A 106 -13.65 2.09 11.75
C ASN A 106 -14.02 1.51 10.37
N GLU A 107 -15.22 0.95 10.27
CA GLU A 107 -15.69 0.31 9.04
C GLU A 107 -15.71 1.26 7.85
N GLU A 108 -16.31 2.44 8.04
CA GLU A 108 -16.45 3.41 6.97
C GLU A 108 -15.10 3.91 6.46
N ARG A 109 -14.23 4.30 7.38
CA ARG A 109 -12.90 4.80 7.03
C ARG A 109 -12.07 3.73 6.35
N THR A 110 -12.12 2.50 6.86
CA THR A 110 -11.38 1.38 6.28
C THR A 110 -11.85 1.07 4.87
N LYS A 111 -13.17 1.07 4.66
CA LYS A 111 -13.74 0.86 3.33
C LYS A 111 -13.21 1.88 2.33
N LYS A 112 -13.18 3.16 2.72
CA LYS A 112 -12.66 4.23 1.86
C LYS A 112 -11.17 4.01 1.54
N VAL A 113 -10.39 3.59 2.52
CA VAL A 113 -8.96 3.32 2.32
C VAL A 113 -8.77 2.19 1.30
N ILE A 114 -9.53 1.11 1.43
CA ILE A 114 -9.44 -0.02 0.50
C ILE A 114 -9.82 0.43 -0.92
N GLU A 115 -10.91 1.18 -1.07
CA GLU A 115 -11.35 1.67 -2.37
C GLU A 115 -10.29 2.58 -2.99
N SER A 116 -9.73 3.50 -2.22
CA SER A 116 -8.64 4.37 -2.68
C SER A 116 -7.40 3.58 -3.06
N GLY A 117 -7.06 2.57 -2.25
CA GLY A 117 -5.93 1.71 -2.53
C GLY A 117 -6.10 0.96 -3.85
N LYS A 118 -7.31 0.48 -4.12
CA LYS A 118 -7.59 -0.20 -5.38
C LYS A 118 -7.43 0.74 -6.58
N GLU A 119 -7.88 1.99 -6.44
CA GLU A 119 -7.70 2.98 -7.51
C GLU A 119 -6.22 3.27 -7.76
N VAL A 120 -5.44 3.44 -6.70
CA VAL A 120 -4.00 3.67 -6.81
C VAL A 120 -3.34 2.48 -7.49
N LEU A 121 -3.67 1.27 -7.06
CA LEU A 121 -3.07 0.07 -7.64
C LEU A 121 -3.39 -0.05 -9.14
N GLN A 122 -4.63 0.22 -9.54
CA GLN A 122 -5.02 0.17 -10.95
C GLN A 122 -4.19 1.17 -11.78
N TRP A 123 -4.01 2.38 -11.26
CA TRP A 123 -3.20 3.38 -11.93
C TRP A 123 -1.74 2.95 -12.02
N LEU A 124 -1.18 2.41 -10.93
CA LEU A 124 0.21 1.95 -10.90
C LEU A 124 0.45 0.83 -11.90
N LYS A 125 -0.49 -0.09 -12.03
CA LYS A 125 -0.37 -1.20 -12.99
C LYS A 125 -0.21 -0.71 -14.41
N LYS A 126 -0.80 0.43 -14.75
CA LYS A 126 -0.69 1.00 -16.10
C LYS A 126 0.68 1.60 -16.37
N GLN A 127 1.52 1.73 -15.36
CA GLN A 127 2.87 2.27 -15.53
C GLN A 127 3.90 1.22 -15.97
N LEU A 128 3.52 -0.04 -15.99
CA LEU A 128 4.40 -1.12 -16.45
C LEU A 128 4.13 -1.58 -17.87
#